data_6edefe850ef17f63ca00d46a70af457b
#
_entry.id   6edefe850ef17f63ca00d46a70af457b
#
_cell.length_a   1.000
_cell.length_b   1.000
_cell.length_c   1.000
_cell.angle_alpha   90.00
_cell.angle_beta   90.00
_cell.angle_gamma   90.00
#
_symmetry.space_group_name_H-M   'P 1'
#
loop_
_entity.id
_entity.type
_entity.pdbx_description
1 polymer ?
#
loop_
_entity_poly.entity_id
_entity_poly.type
_entity_poly.pdbx_seq_one_letter_code
_entity_poly.pdbx_strand_id
1 'polypeptide(L)'
;MILYLNLLTSLIMATTDTASSPRFTPQDLPYAYDALAPAISEETMHSHHDKHYAGYVDKLNELIVDPPFAGQPLEDIILSADGPVYNNAAQAWNHAFFFGQLSPKPQKEPSGELLEAINRNFGSLDELKVQI
;
A
#
# COMPACT_ATOMS: atom_id res chain seq x y z
N MET A 1 2.09 -53.22 -51.37
CA MET A 1 1.78 -51.80 -51.48
C MET A 1 1.38 -51.29 -50.07
N ILE A 2 2.36 -50.75 -49.33
CA ILE A 2 2.26 -50.40 -47.93
C ILE A 2 2.01 -48.88 -47.85
N LEU A 3 0.84 -48.50 -47.39
CA LEU A 3 0.53 -47.08 -47.14
C LEU A 3 1.17 -46.66 -45.81
N TYR A 4 2.08 -45.70 -45.85
CA TYR A 4 2.58 -45.01 -44.67
C TYR A 4 1.60 -43.87 -44.32
N LEU A 5 0.93 -44.03 -43.19
CA LEU A 5 0.08 -42.99 -42.59
C LEU A 5 0.96 -42.10 -41.70
N ASN A 6 1.32 -40.91 -42.20
CA ASN A 6 2.01 -39.89 -41.40
C ASN A 6 1.03 -39.24 -40.40
N LEU A 7 1.14 -39.62 -39.14
CA LEU A 7 0.51 -38.86 -38.04
C LEU A 7 1.35 -37.60 -37.76
N LEU A 8 0.91 -36.45 -38.28
CA LEU A 8 1.37 -35.15 -37.78
C LEU A 8 0.70 -34.92 -36.42
N THR A 9 1.42 -35.21 -35.33
CA THR A 9 1.06 -34.73 -34.00
C THR A 9 1.34 -33.23 -33.92
N SER A 10 0.30 -32.41 -34.10
CA SER A 10 0.34 -30.99 -33.85
C SER A 10 0.46 -30.79 -32.34
N LEU A 11 1.66 -30.44 -31.86
CA LEU A 11 1.92 -30.02 -30.49
C LEU A 11 1.36 -28.62 -30.32
N ILE A 12 0.12 -28.52 -29.84
CA ILE A 12 -0.45 -27.25 -29.41
C ILE A 12 0.31 -26.86 -28.14
N MET A 13 1.26 -25.93 -28.27
CA MET A 13 1.81 -25.19 -27.12
C MET A 13 0.67 -24.37 -26.53
N ALA A 14 0.07 -24.85 -25.46
CA ALA A 14 -0.77 -24.07 -24.64
C ALA A 14 0.11 -22.96 -24.03
N THR A 15 -0.03 -21.74 -24.54
CA THR A 15 0.46 -20.56 -23.84
C THR A 15 -0.33 -20.47 -22.53
N THR A 16 0.28 -20.89 -21.43
CA THR A 16 -0.23 -20.56 -20.11
C THR A 16 -0.16 -19.05 -19.99
N ASP A 17 -1.30 -18.41 -20.17
CA ASP A 17 -1.51 -17.05 -19.75
C ASP A 17 -1.29 -17.07 -18.24
N THR A 18 -0.10 -16.69 -17.78
CA THR A 18 0.20 -16.51 -16.38
C THR A 18 -0.63 -15.30 -15.96
N ALA A 19 -1.82 -15.56 -15.44
CA ALA A 19 -2.60 -14.55 -14.75
C ALA A 19 -1.65 -13.87 -13.78
N SER A 20 -1.32 -12.62 -14.07
CA SER A 20 -0.45 -11.83 -13.21
C SER A 20 -1.09 -11.80 -11.83
N SER A 21 -0.31 -12.16 -10.79
CA SER A 21 -0.76 -12.03 -9.40
C SER A 21 -1.37 -10.65 -9.19
N PRO A 22 -2.45 -10.53 -8.40
CA PRO A 22 -3.07 -9.24 -8.15
C PRO A 22 -2.01 -8.29 -7.61
N ARG A 23 -1.83 -7.16 -8.29
CA ARG A 23 -0.88 -6.13 -7.92
C ARG A 23 -1.53 -5.17 -6.96
N PHE A 24 -0.76 -4.66 -6.02
CA PHE A 24 -1.19 -3.53 -5.19
C PHE A 24 -1.31 -2.27 -6.05
N THR A 25 -2.25 -1.41 -5.69
CA THR A 25 -2.42 -0.07 -6.29
C THR A 25 -2.43 0.96 -5.15
N PRO A 26 -1.88 2.17 -5.37
CA PRO A 26 -2.06 3.25 -4.42
C PRO A 26 -3.55 3.47 -4.15
N GLN A 27 -3.92 3.65 -2.89
CA GLN A 27 -5.29 3.99 -2.52
C GLN A 27 -5.58 5.44 -2.87
N ASP A 28 -6.77 5.71 -3.38
CA ASP A 28 -7.21 7.08 -3.65
C ASP A 28 -7.28 7.90 -2.36
N LEU A 29 -7.00 9.20 -2.48
CA LEU A 29 -7.19 10.13 -1.36
C LEU A 29 -8.69 10.27 -1.05
N PRO A 30 -9.10 10.30 0.24
CA PRO A 30 -10.50 10.50 0.61
C PRO A 30 -10.94 11.99 0.49
N TYR A 31 -10.12 12.86 -0.09
CA TYR A 31 -10.33 14.28 -0.29
C TYR A 31 -9.57 14.76 -1.54
N ALA A 32 -9.90 15.96 -2.05
CA ALA A 32 -9.20 16.56 -3.20
C ALA A 32 -7.76 16.95 -2.82
N TYR A 33 -6.87 16.99 -3.81
CA TYR A 33 -5.44 17.28 -3.59
C TYR A 33 -5.20 18.67 -2.98
N ASP A 34 -6.04 19.65 -3.26
CA ASP A 34 -5.99 21.03 -2.72
C ASP A 34 -6.70 21.19 -1.37
N ALA A 35 -7.40 20.16 -0.90
CA ALA A 35 -8.31 20.28 0.25
C ALA A 35 -7.61 20.56 1.60
N LEU A 36 -6.31 20.30 1.68
CA LEU A 36 -5.51 20.52 2.89
C LEU A 36 -4.76 21.86 2.90
N ALA A 37 -4.91 22.66 1.83
CA ALA A 37 -4.30 24.00 1.78
C ALA A 37 -4.91 24.94 2.85
N PRO A 38 -4.12 25.86 3.41
CA PRO A 38 -2.71 26.14 3.13
C PRO A 38 -1.72 25.28 3.95
N ALA A 39 -2.17 24.34 4.78
CA ALA A 39 -1.30 23.54 5.64
C ALA A 39 -0.39 22.60 4.80
N ILE A 40 -0.96 21.96 3.81
CA ILE A 40 -0.24 21.15 2.82
C ILE A 40 -0.71 21.61 1.43
N SER A 41 0.23 22.00 0.57
CA SER A 41 -0.10 22.45 -0.77
C SER A 41 -0.51 21.31 -1.69
N GLU A 42 -1.30 21.60 -2.72
CA GLU A 42 -1.67 20.64 -3.78
C GLU A 42 -0.43 20.00 -4.42
N GLU A 43 0.60 20.80 -4.74
CA GLU A 43 1.85 20.30 -5.30
C GLU A 43 2.55 19.29 -4.37
N THR A 44 2.55 19.55 -3.06
CA THR A 44 3.09 18.63 -2.06
C THR A 44 2.27 17.34 -2.02
N MET A 45 0.95 17.44 -2.08
CA MET A 45 0.08 16.26 -2.10
C MET A 45 0.34 15.39 -3.34
N HIS A 46 0.42 15.98 -4.53
CA HIS A 46 0.78 15.26 -5.75
C HIS A 46 2.18 14.63 -5.65
N SER A 47 3.15 15.34 -5.12
CA SER A 47 4.51 14.81 -4.96
C SER A 47 4.54 13.64 -3.97
N HIS A 48 3.82 13.75 -2.86
CA HIS A 48 3.83 12.74 -1.80
C HIS A 48 2.98 11.51 -2.16
N HIS A 49 1.81 11.70 -2.77
CA HIS A 49 0.92 10.62 -3.15
C HIS A 49 1.32 9.98 -4.48
N ASP A 50 1.36 10.76 -5.59
CA ASP A 50 1.45 10.21 -6.93
C ASP A 50 2.88 9.76 -7.30
N LYS A 51 3.90 10.28 -6.59
CA LYS A 51 5.31 9.89 -6.83
C LYS A 51 5.86 9.06 -5.69
N HIS A 52 5.80 9.55 -4.46
CA HIS A 52 6.48 8.92 -3.34
C HIS A 52 5.75 7.63 -2.90
N TYR A 53 4.46 7.73 -2.57
CA TYR A 53 3.65 6.57 -2.20
C TYR A 53 3.53 5.58 -3.37
N ALA A 54 3.17 6.05 -4.56
CA ALA A 54 3.07 5.19 -5.73
C ALA A 54 4.39 4.46 -6.03
N GLY A 55 5.54 5.13 -5.86
CA GLY A 55 6.85 4.52 -6.04
C GLY A 55 7.13 3.34 -5.11
N TYR A 56 6.68 3.38 -3.86
CA TYR A 56 6.79 2.24 -2.95
C TYR A 56 5.89 1.08 -3.38
N VAL A 57 4.66 1.37 -3.81
CA VAL A 57 3.72 0.36 -4.30
C VAL A 57 4.24 -0.31 -5.57
N ASP A 58 4.73 0.47 -6.53
CA ASP A 58 5.31 -0.05 -7.77
C ASP A 58 6.52 -0.94 -7.49
N LYS A 59 7.42 -0.46 -6.61
CA LYS A 59 8.61 -1.24 -6.23
C LYS A 59 8.25 -2.52 -5.49
N LEU A 60 7.25 -2.49 -4.62
CA LEU A 60 6.74 -3.70 -3.98
C LEU A 60 6.25 -4.70 -5.02
N ASN A 61 5.43 -4.27 -5.97
CA ASN A 61 4.91 -5.12 -7.04
C ASN A 61 6.01 -5.78 -7.89
N GLU A 62 7.14 -5.08 -8.12
CA GLU A 62 8.29 -5.66 -8.79
C GLU A 62 8.96 -6.77 -7.99
N LEU A 63 8.97 -6.65 -6.66
CA LEU A 63 9.69 -7.53 -5.75
C LEU A 63 8.91 -8.80 -5.38
N ILE A 64 7.58 -8.79 -5.53
CA ILE A 64 6.70 -9.88 -5.08
C ILE A 64 6.08 -10.69 -6.21
N VAL A 65 6.71 -10.72 -7.37
CA VAL A 65 6.20 -11.46 -8.54
C VAL A 65 6.21 -12.96 -8.33
N ASP A 66 7.11 -13.47 -7.48
CA ASP A 66 7.33 -14.89 -7.22
C ASP A 66 6.97 -15.26 -5.77
N PRO A 67 6.70 -16.57 -5.50
CA PRO A 67 6.59 -17.07 -4.12
C PRO A 67 7.84 -16.72 -3.28
N PRO A 68 7.68 -16.51 -1.96
CA PRO A 68 6.47 -16.81 -1.20
C PRO A 68 5.43 -15.68 -1.17
N PHE A 69 5.72 -14.49 -1.68
CA PHE A 69 4.90 -13.29 -1.46
C PHE A 69 3.80 -13.05 -2.52
N ALA A 70 3.91 -13.69 -3.68
CA ALA A 70 2.93 -13.56 -4.75
C ALA A 70 1.50 -13.86 -4.26
N GLY A 71 0.59 -12.89 -4.40
CA GLY A 71 -0.82 -13.03 -4.03
C GLY A 71 -1.13 -12.95 -2.53
N GLN A 72 -0.15 -12.69 -1.66
CA GLN A 72 -0.39 -12.49 -0.24
C GLN A 72 -0.98 -11.09 0.06
N PRO A 73 -1.81 -10.95 1.13
CA PRO A 73 -2.20 -9.65 1.67
C PRO A 73 -0.98 -8.81 2.10
N LEU A 74 -1.11 -7.48 2.05
CA LEU A 74 -0.02 -6.55 2.38
C LEU A 74 0.51 -6.74 3.81
N GLU A 75 -0.41 -6.92 4.75
CA GLU A 75 -0.09 -7.13 6.17
C GLU A 75 0.68 -8.43 6.40
N ASP A 76 0.32 -9.51 5.69
CA ASP A 76 1.02 -10.79 5.80
C ASP A 76 2.45 -10.70 5.24
N ILE A 77 2.64 -9.93 4.15
CA ILE A 77 3.97 -9.63 3.61
C ILE A 77 4.79 -8.86 4.64
N ILE A 78 4.23 -7.81 5.27
CA ILE A 78 4.91 -7.03 6.29
C ILE A 78 5.35 -7.91 7.47
N LEU A 79 4.51 -8.86 7.89
CA LEU A 79 4.79 -9.73 9.04
C LEU A 79 5.83 -10.82 8.74
N SER A 80 6.03 -11.18 7.47
CA SER A 80 6.87 -12.33 7.08
C SER A 80 8.10 -11.99 6.25
N ALA A 81 8.15 -10.79 5.65
CA ALA A 81 9.26 -10.35 4.80
C ALA A 81 10.36 -9.65 5.60
N ASP A 82 11.52 -9.52 4.98
CA ASP A 82 12.64 -8.69 5.41
C ASP A 82 13.20 -7.85 4.26
N GLY A 83 14.23 -7.04 4.55
CA GLY A 83 14.96 -6.26 3.56
C GLY A 83 14.08 -5.39 2.67
N PRO A 84 14.33 -5.38 1.34
CA PRO A 84 13.61 -4.51 0.40
C PRO A 84 12.11 -4.80 0.31
N VAL A 85 11.68 -6.07 0.43
CA VAL A 85 10.25 -6.43 0.38
C VAL A 85 9.54 -5.84 1.59
N TYR A 86 10.06 -6.09 2.80
CA TYR A 86 9.54 -5.49 4.03
C TYR A 86 9.47 -3.96 3.95
N ASN A 87 10.57 -3.32 3.53
CA ASN A 87 10.63 -1.87 3.48
C ASN A 87 9.55 -1.27 2.57
N ASN A 88 9.39 -1.80 1.35
CA ASN A 88 8.40 -1.27 0.42
C ASN A 88 6.96 -1.59 0.84
N ALA A 89 6.71 -2.78 1.40
CA ALA A 89 5.39 -3.16 1.92
C ALA A 89 5.00 -2.28 3.12
N ALA A 90 5.89 -2.10 4.09
CA ALA A 90 5.65 -1.25 5.26
C ALA A 90 5.45 0.21 4.86
N GLN A 91 6.23 0.73 3.91
CA GLN A 91 6.04 2.09 3.41
C GLN A 91 4.73 2.26 2.64
N ALA A 92 4.32 1.29 1.83
CA ALA A 92 3.01 1.32 1.18
C ALA A 92 1.88 1.39 2.20
N TRP A 93 1.93 0.57 3.24
CA TRP A 93 0.96 0.59 4.34
C TRP A 93 0.97 1.91 5.12
N ASN A 94 2.16 2.39 5.50
CA ASN A 94 2.33 3.64 6.25
C ASN A 94 1.76 4.85 5.50
N HIS A 95 1.96 4.93 4.17
CA HIS A 95 1.43 6.03 3.37
C HIS A 95 -0.10 5.97 3.26
N ALA A 96 -0.67 4.78 3.02
CA ALA A 96 -2.13 4.61 3.01
C ALA A 96 -2.74 5.04 4.35
N PHE A 97 -2.15 4.59 5.47
CA PHE A 97 -2.57 4.98 6.82
C PHE A 97 -2.43 6.49 7.03
N PHE A 98 -1.27 7.08 6.68
CA PHE A 98 -1.00 8.51 6.83
C PHE A 98 -2.04 9.38 6.12
N PHE A 99 -2.31 9.11 4.84
CA PHE A 99 -3.29 9.90 4.10
C PHE A 99 -4.70 9.74 4.66
N GLY A 100 -5.05 8.57 5.17
CA GLY A 100 -6.33 8.33 5.84
C GLY A 100 -6.51 9.08 7.17
N GLN A 101 -5.43 9.53 7.81
CA GLN A 101 -5.49 10.30 9.05
C GLN A 101 -5.68 11.81 8.83
N LEU A 102 -5.46 12.30 7.61
CA LEU A 102 -5.59 13.71 7.30
C LEU A 102 -7.05 14.06 6.96
N SER A 103 -7.49 15.25 7.31
CA SER A 103 -8.86 15.74 7.06
C SER A 103 -8.88 17.21 6.74
N PRO A 104 -9.65 17.64 5.71
CA PRO A 104 -9.94 19.06 5.47
C PRO A 104 -10.72 19.74 6.59
N LYS A 105 -11.36 18.92 7.45
CA LYS A 105 -12.14 19.37 8.59
C LYS A 105 -11.68 18.64 9.87
N PRO A 106 -10.44 18.85 10.32
CA PRO A 106 -9.90 18.12 11.46
C PRO A 106 -10.63 18.50 12.74
N GLN A 107 -10.81 17.54 13.62
CA GLN A 107 -11.17 17.81 15.00
C GLN A 107 -9.95 18.44 15.70
N LYS A 108 -10.19 19.51 16.45
CA LYS A 108 -9.09 20.23 17.14
C LYS A 108 -8.55 19.45 18.33
N GLU A 109 -9.39 18.64 18.93
CA GLU A 109 -9.05 17.87 20.13
C GLU A 109 -9.61 16.45 20.04
N PRO A 110 -8.92 15.46 20.61
CA PRO A 110 -9.46 14.13 20.75
C PRO A 110 -10.71 14.12 21.65
N SER A 111 -11.59 13.15 21.43
CA SER A 111 -12.81 12.97 22.21
C SER A 111 -13.04 11.50 22.52
N GLY A 112 -14.03 11.21 23.38
CA GLY A 112 -14.42 9.85 23.73
C GLY A 112 -13.27 9.03 24.30
N GLU A 113 -13.22 7.77 23.93
CA GLU A 113 -12.23 6.77 24.43
C GLU A 113 -10.78 7.19 24.21
N LEU A 114 -10.48 7.90 23.11
CA LEU A 114 -9.13 8.38 22.83
C LEU A 114 -8.70 9.44 23.85
N LEU A 115 -9.57 10.40 24.16
CA LEU A 115 -9.29 11.42 25.20
C LEU A 115 -9.11 10.77 26.57
N GLU A 116 -9.97 9.81 26.92
CA GLU A 116 -9.86 9.06 28.18
C GLU A 116 -8.53 8.28 28.27
N ALA A 117 -8.11 7.65 27.17
CA ALA A 117 -6.84 6.95 27.11
C ALA A 117 -5.64 7.89 27.25
N ILE A 118 -5.69 9.06 26.59
CA ILE A 118 -4.67 10.11 26.73
C ILE A 118 -4.56 10.56 28.17
N ASN A 119 -5.68 10.94 28.79
CA ASN A 119 -5.70 11.42 30.17
C ASN A 119 -5.21 10.35 31.16
N ARG A 120 -5.59 9.09 30.94
CA ARG A 120 -5.16 7.97 31.79
C ARG A 120 -3.65 7.70 31.70
N ASN A 121 -3.06 7.78 30.51
CA ASN A 121 -1.67 7.37 30.29
C ASN A 121 -0.67 8.53 30.36
N PHE A 122 -1.10 9.75 30.04
CA PHE A 122 -0.23 10.93 29.91
C PHE A 122 -0.65 12.08 30.81
N GLY A 123 -1.82 12.01 31.44
CA GLY A 123 -2.36 13.07 32.30
C GLY A 123 -3.19 14.13 31.55
N SER A 124 -2.74 14.54 30.36
CA SER A 124 -3.46 15.47 29.47
C SER A 124 -2.97 15.37 28.04
N LEU A 125 -3.71 15.98 27.11
CA LEU A 125 -3.29 16.12 25.71
C LEU A 125 -2.00 16.97 25.59
N ASP A 126 -1.84 17.99 26.41
CA ASP A 126 -0.66 18.85 26.38
C ASP A 126 0.56 18.11 26.90
N GLU A 127 0.42 17.31 27.95
CA GLU A 127 1.49 16.42 28.41
C GLU A 127 1.87 15.36 27.36
N LEU A 128 0.90 14.79 26.64
CA LEU A 128 1.19 13.89 25.51
C LEU A 128 2.03 14.62 24.46
N LYS A 129 1.67 15.84 24.06
CA LYS A 129 2.41 16.64 23.06
C LYS A 129 3.84 16.98 23.48
N VAL A 130 4.10 17.08 24.78
CA VAL A 130 5.46 17.32 25.32
C VAL A 130 6.33 16.07 25.23
N GLN A 131 5.72 14.88 25.29
CA GLN A 131 6.43 13.61 25.32
C GLN A 131 6.73 13.00 23.93
N ILE A 132 6.13 13.56 22.87
CA ILE A 132 6.35 13.15 21.47
C ILE A 132 7.35 14.10 20.81
#